data_0b6d1657381903801f55bd8fdc39e895
#
_entry.id   0b6d1657381903801f55bd8fdc39e895
#
_cell.length_a   1.000
_cell.length_b   1.000
_cell.length_c   1.000
_cell.angle_alpha   90.00
_cell.angle_beta   90.00
_cell.angle_gamma   90.00
#
_symmetry.space_group_name_H-M   'P 1'
#
loop_
_entity.id
_entity.type
_entity.pdbx_description
1 polymer ?
#
loop_
_entity_poly.entity_id
_entity_poly.type
_entity_poly.pdbx_seq_one_letter_code
_entity_poly.pdbx_strand_id
1 'polypeptide(L)'
;MSKIKIAYLLLVHKNANQVNIFINQLLNYGDCDIFIHVDCKNSFLESQLIRTPQIHIISKYNVRWGSFEIVKAAMELMRLAKASGNDYSHVYLGSGQDLLVKKGLYEYLDSKPNITFIRINKRITENDRESARYRISWPKKLMVRNDMHFYRFIRIFLQFLCKTGIVLFKNNRVYKDSLLFYEGRTWFIAPIAVMDYIVEYVNKRVDFYDYWEDSLASDLMFFQTIIMNSPLRE
;
A
#
# COMPACT_ATOMS: atom_id res chain seq x y z
N MET A 1 -15.68 18.65 20.12
CA MET A 1 -14.54 18.65 19.18
C MET A 1 -14.14 17.22 18.96
N SER A 2 -14.29 16.66 17.77
CA SER A 2 -13.77 15.33 17.48
C SER A 2 -12.23 15.43 17.51
N LYS A 3 -11.63 14.70 18.42
CA LYS A 3 -10.16 14.70 18.56
C LYS A 3 -9.61 13.83 17.43
N ILE A 4 -8.88 14.42 16.48
CA ILE A 4 -8.21 13.67 15.42
C ILE A 4 -7.21 12.72 16.06
N LYS A 5 -7.41 11.40 15.84
CA LYS A 5 -6.45 10.35 16.15
C LYS A 5 -6.10 9.59 14.87
N ILE A 6 -4.82 9.45 14.55
CA ILE A 6 -4.36 8.86 13.29
C ILE A 6 -3.70 7.50 13.55
N ALA A 7 -4.10 6.49 12.77
CA ALA A 7 -3.36 5.23 12.66
C ALA A 7 -2.29 5.37 11.55
N TYR A 8 -1.02 5.45 11.92
CA TYR A 8 0.08 5.46 10.97
C TYR A 8 0.53 4.04 10.64
N LEU A 9 0.40 3.64 9.39
CA LEU A 9 0.81 2.33 8.87
C LEU A 9 2.09 2.49 8.05
N LEU A 10 3.23 2.08 8.60
CA LEU A 10 4.54 2.35 8.03
C LEU A 10 5.20 1.07 7.49
N LEU A 11 5.56 1.07 6.22
CA LEU A 11 6.36 0.01 5.61
C LEU A 11 7.83 0.38 5.68
N VAL A 12 8.63 -0.46 6.36
CA VAL A 12 10.02 -0.16 6.71
C VAL A 12 10.95 -1.26 6.22
N HIS A 13 12.05 -0.88 5.56
CA HIS A 13 13.02 -1.84 5.02
C HIS A 13 14.49 -1.44 5.23
N LYS A 14 14.76 -0.23 5.73
CA LYS A 14 16.14 0.28 5.93
C LYS A 14 16.15 1.50 6.83
N ASN A 15 17.37 1.89 7.28
CA ASN A 15 17.68 3.16 7.93
C ASN A 15 16.85 3.43 9.21
N ALA A 16 17.14 2.68 10.27
CA ALA A 16 16.48 2.81 11.57
C ALA A 16 16.51 4.23 12.13
N ASN A 17 17.64 4.97 11.94
CA ASN A 17 17.76 6.35 12.41
C ASN A 17 16.70 7.26 11.78
N GLN A 18 16.52 7.19 10.45
CA GLN A 18 15.49 7.94 9.74
C GLN A 18 14.09 7.59 10.22
N VAL A 19 13.82 6.29 10.40
CA VAL A 19 12.54 5.80 10.91
C VAL A 19 12.27 6.33 12.32
N ASN A 20 13.26 6.29 13.22
CA ASN A 20 13.13 6.78 14.59
C ASN A 20 12.92 8.30 14.64
N ILE A 21 13.55 9.08 13.75
CA ILE A 21 13.26 10.51 13.61
C ILE A 21 11.80 10.73 13.25
N PHE A 22 11.30 9.98 12.27
CA PHE A 22 9.90 10.09 11.84
C PHE A 22 8.93 9.65 12.96
N ILE A 23 9.19 8.53 13.63
CA ILE A 23 8.41 8.09 14.81
C ILE A 23 8.32 9.19 15.87
N ASN A 24 9.46 9.78 16.24
CA ASN A 24 9.49 10.87 17.22
C ASN A 24 8.69 12.10 16.75
N GLN A 25 8.77 12.44 15.47
CA GLN A 25 7.93 13.50 14.92
C GLN A 25 6.44 13.19 15.09
N LEU A 26 6.00 11.97 14.74
CA LEU A 26 4.60 11.57 14.81
C LEU A 26 4.08 11.61 16.26
N LEU A 27 4.81 11.01 17.20
CA LEU A 27 4.45 10.97 18.62
C LEU A 27 4.39 12.36 19.28
N ASN A 28 5.24 13.30 18.84
CA ASN A 28 5.28 14.66 19.37
C ASN A 28 4.27 15.60 18.69
N TYR A 29 3.69 15.18 17.56
CA TYR A 29 2.87 16.06 16.73
C TYR A 29 1.38 16.00 17.06
N GLY A 30 0.86 14.82 17.45
CA GLY A 30 -0.55 14.65 17.79
C GLY A 30 -0.88 13.25 18.29
N ASP A 31 -2.16 13.01 18.50
CA ASP A 31 -2.65 11.72 18.99
C ASP A 31 -2.59 10.66 17.89
N CYS A 32 -1.82 9.62 18.09
CA CYS A 32 -1.65 8.57 17.10
C CYS A 32 -1.20 7.25 17.70
N ASP A 33 -1.44 6.18 16.95
CA ASP A 33 -0.74 4.90 17.09
C ASP A 33 0.02 4.59 15.79
N ILE A 34 1.16 3.93 15.91
CA ILE A 34 2.06 3.65 14.81
C ILE A 34 2.21 2.14 14.65
N PHE A 35 1.76 1.64 13.51
CA PHE A 35 1.86 0.23 13.12
C PHE A 35 2.96 0.09 12.09
N ILE A 36 3.97 -0.71 12.36
CA ILE A 36 5.18 -0.83 11.55
C ILE A 36 5.32 -2.26 11.06
N HIS A 37 5.44 -2.42 9.74
CA HIS A 37 5.92 -3.67 9.16
C HIS A 37 7.39 -3.52 8.77
N VAL A 38 8.27 -4.27 9.42
CA VAL A 38 9.68 -4.38 9.05
C VAL A 38 9.85 -5.51 8.05
N ASP A 39 10.53 -5.25 6.92
CA ASP A 39 10.84 -6.31 5.95
C ASP A 39 11.65 -7.42 6.59
N CYS A 40 11.18 -8.68 6.51
CA CYS A 40 11.83 -9.86 7.09
C CYS A 40 13.30 -10.03 6.68
N LYS A 41 13.72 -9.49 5.53
CA LYS A 41 15.12 -9.50 5.10
C LYS A 41 16.03 -8.71 6.02
N ASN A 42 15.47 -7.78 6.78
CA ASN A 42 16.20 -6.86 7.65
C ASN A 42 15.63 -6.87 9.07
N SER A 43 15.43 -8.06 9.62
CA SER A 43 14.86 -8.26 10.95
C SER A 43 15.67 -7.57 12.07
N PHE A 44 17.00 -7.40 11.88
CA PHE A 44 17.84 -6.66 12.80
C PHE A 44 17.41 -5.21 12.99
N LEU A 45 16.80 -4.60 11.95
CA LEU A 45 16.28 -3.24 12.02
C LEU A 45 15.17 -3.10 13.07
N GLU A 46 14.39 -4.14 13.31
CA GLU A 46 13.32 -4.13 14.31
C GLU A 46 13.85 -3.83 15.72
N SER A 47 15.02 -4.40 16.09
CA SER A 47 15.65 -4.17 17.41
C SER A 47 16.18 -2.75 17.61
N GLN A 48 16.33 -1.98 16.53
CA GLN A 48 16.82 -0.60 16.55
C GLN A 48 15.70 0.46 16.61
N LEU A 49 14.44 0.04 16.47
CA LEU A 49 13.31 0.96 16.48
C LEU A 49 12.88 1.30 17.92
N ILE A 50 12.44 2.54 18.09
CA ILE A 50 11.83 3.03 19.33
C ILE A 50 10.62 2.16 19.69
N ARG A 51 10.46 1.88 20.99
CA ARG A 51 9.36 1.12 21.57
C ARG A 51 8.60 2.00 22.57
N THR A 52 7.33 2.20 22.35
CA THR A 52 6.35 2.82 23.27
C THR A 52 5.05 2.04 23.20
N PRO A 53 4.09 2.24 24.13
CA PRO A 53 2.78 1.57 24.05
C PRO A 53 2.00 1.87 22.76
N GLN A 54 2.25 3.00 22.11
CA GLN A 54 1.59 3.38 20.85
C GLN A 54 2.23 2.74 19.60
N ILE A 55 3.35 2.00 19.74
CA ILE A 55 4.10 1.45 18.60
C ILE A 55 3.95 -0.06 18.55
N HIS A 56 3.36 -0.54 17.43
CA HIS A 56 3.14 -1.95 17.16
C HIS A 56 4.02 -2.38 15.99
N ILE A 57 4.96 -3.29 16.21
CA ILE A 57 5.93 -3.73 15.20
C ILE A 57 5.71 -5.18 14.87
N ILE A 58 5.66 -5.50 13.58
CA ILE A 58 5.62 -6.85 13.03
C ILE A 58 6.66 -7.02 11.93
N SER A 59 7.10 -8.26 11.73
CA SER A 59 7.99 -8.66 10.63
C SER A 59 7.48 -9.98 10.06
N LYS A 60 6.59 -9.92 9.06
CA LYS A 60 5.87 -11.08 8.54
C LYS A 60 6.21 -11.42 7.09
N TYR A 61 6.46 -10.41 6.26
CA TYR A 61 6.66 -10.58 4.82
C TYR A 61 8.06 -10.17 4.38
N ASN A 62 8.59 -10.96 3.42
CA ASN A 62 9.82 -10.65 2.70
C ASN A 62 9.43 -9.85 1.45
N VAL A 63 9.43 -8.54 1.55
CA VAL A 63 8.95 -7.65 0.50
C VAL A 63 9.99 -7.51 -0.61
N ARG A 64 9.69 -8.01 -1.81
CA ARG A 64 10.46 -7.77 -3.02
C ARG A 64 9.91 -6.57 -3.77
N TRP A 65 10.80 -5.86 -4.46
CA TRP A 65 10.35 -4.75 -5.29
C TRP A 65 9.36 -5.22 -6.38
N GLY A 66 8.22 -4.56 -6.44
CA GLY A 66 7.17 -4.83 -7.41
C GLY A 66 6.36 -6.09 -7.17
N SER A 67 6.55 -6.79 -6.05
CA SER A 67 5.75 -7.96 -5.68
C SER A 67 4.53 -7.60 -4.85
N PHE A 68 3.57 -8.52 -4.77
CA PHE A 68 2.34 -8.33 -4.01
C PHE A 68 2.57 -8.33 -2.48
N GLU A 69 3.71 -8.79 -2.00
CA GLU A 69 4.06 -8.79 -0.57
C GLU A 69 4.00 -7.40 0.06
N ILE A 70 4.21 -6.31 -0.71
CA ILE A 70 4.06 -4.95 -0.20
C ILE A 70 2.59 -4.63 0.16
N VAL A 71 1.64 -5.09 -0.65
CA VAL A 71 0.20 -4.96 -0.36
C VAL A 71 -0.19 -5.85 0.81
N LYS A 72 0.34 -7.09 0.88
CA LYS A 72 0.10 -7.99 2.01
C LYS A 72 0.56 -7.36 3.33
N ALA A 73 1.74 -6.74 3.33
CA ALA A 73 2.26 -6.05 4.50
C ALA A 73 1.35 -4.87 4.93
N ALA A 74 0.92 -4.05 3.97
CA ALA A 74 -0.01 -2.95 4.24
C ALA A 74 -1.36 -3.45 4.77
N MET A 75 -1.94 -4.51 4.17
CA MET A 75 -3.19 -5.14 4.63
C MET A 75 -3.07 -5.70 6.05
N GLU A 76 -1.93 -6.28 6.39
CA GLU A 76 -1.69 -6.76 7.77
C GLU A 76 -1.69 -5.62 8.78
N LEU A 77 -1.05 -4.49 8.45
CA LEU A 77 -1.08 -3.30 9.30
C LEU A 77 -2.49 -2.73 9.46
N MET A 78 -3.30 -2.72 8.39
CA MET A 78 -4.70 -2.30 8.46
C MET A 78 -5.52 -3.21 9.40
N ARG A 79 -5.31 -4.54 9.31
CA ARG A 79 -5.96 -5.49 10.21
C ARG A 79 -5.56 -5.31 11.66
N LEU A 80 -4.28 -5.06 11.92
CA LEU A 80 -3.77 -4.77 13.27
C LEU A 80 -4.36 -3.48 13.84
N ALA A 81 -4.41 -2.41 13.03
CA ALA A 81 -5.01 -1.16 13.44
C ALA A 81 -6.50 -1.35 13.77
N LYS A 82 -7.25 -2.09 12.94
CA LYS A 82 -8.65 -2.43 13.22
C LYS A 82 -8.80 -3.28 14.48
N ALA A 83 -7.93 -4.25 14.69
CA ALA A 83 -7.96 -5.14 15.85
C ALA A 83 -7.54 -4.47 17.17
N SER A 84 -6.88 -3.31 17.13
CA SER A 84 -6.49 -2.56 18.34
C SER A 84 -7.69 -2.06 19.14
N GLY A 85 -8.86 -1.93 18.51
CA GLY A 85 -10.07 -1.42 19.15
C GLY A 85 -10.04 0.07 19.46
N ASN A 86 -9.00 0.79 19.04
CA ASN A 86 -8.91 2.24 19.19
C ASN A 86 -9.77 2.97 18.15
N ASP A 87 -10.34 4.10 18.55
CA ASP A 87 -11.16 4.93 17.68
C ASP A 87 -10.28 5.93 16.91
N TYR A 88 -9.93 5.56 15.68
CA TYR A 88 -9.19 6.44 14.78
C TYR A 88 -10.12 7.24 13.88
N SER A 89 -9.77 8.49 13.63
CA SER A 89 -10.44 9.32 12.63
C SER A 89 -9.90 9.05 11.22
N HIS A 90 -8.59 8.88 11.12
CA HIS A 90 -7.88 8.70 9.84
C HIS A 90 -6.84 7.59 9.91
N VAL A 91 -6.52 7.08 8.74
CA VAL A 91 -5.39 6.19 8.47
C VAL A 91 -4.39 6.87 7.55
N TYR A 92 -3.10 6.74 7.84
CA TYR A 92 -1.99 7.10 6.96
C TYR A 92 -1.26 5.82 6.56
N LEU A 93 -1.21 5.52 5.27
CA LEU A 93 -0.33 4.48 4.73
C LEU A 93 0.88 5.13 4.09
N GLY A 94 2.08 4.84 4.58
CA GLY A 94 3.29 5.47 4.12
C GLY A 94 4.57 4.66 4.32
N SER A 95 5.68 5.28 4.00
CA SER A 95 7.02 4.71 4.14
C SER A 95 7.67 5.19 5.43
N GLY A 96 8.43 4.30 6.10
CA GLY A 96 9.30 4.72 7.19
C GLY A 96 10.43 5.69 6.77
N GLN A 97 10.53 6.01 5.48
CA GLN A 97 11.50 7.02 4.97
C GLN A 97 10.88 8.42 4.82
N ASP A 98 9.61 8.58 5.21
CA ASP A 98 8.94 9.88 5.18
C ASP A 98 9.36 10.77 6.37
N LEU A 99 9.04 12.05 6.29
CA LEU A 99 9.19 13.04 7.36
C LEU A 99 8.06 14.05 7.31
N LEU A 100 7.64 14.57 8.46
CA LEU A 100 6.76 15.72 8.55
C LEU A 100 7.57 17.00 8.29
N VAL A 101 7.28 17.66 7.18
CA VAL A 101 8.00 18.91 6.77
C VAL A 101 7.21 20.18 7.07
N LYS A 102 5.91 20.06 7.40
CA LYS A 102 5.03 21.20 7.74
C LYS A 102 4.15 20.85 8.94
N LYS A 103 3.83 21.89 9.72
CA LYS A 103 2.79 21.82 10.76
C LYS A 103 1.40 21.95 10.14
N GLY A 104 0.34 21.63 10.90
CA GLY A 104 -1.06 21.83 10.49
C GLY A 104 -1.71 20.61 9.87
N LEU A 105 -1.11 19.41 9.91
CA LEU A 105 -1.72 18.20 9.35
C LEU A 105 -3.04 17.84 10.05
N TYR A 106 -3.08 17.88 11.36
CA TYR A 106 -4.27 17.50 12.15
C TYR A 106 -5.41 18.49 11.92
N GLU A 107 -5.13 19.78 11.95
CA GLU A 107 -6.07 20.85 11.65
C GLU A 107 -6.61 20.76 10.22
N TYR A 108 -5.73 20.42 9.28
CA TYR A 108 -6.11 20.22 7.89
C TYR A 108 -7.04 19.01 7.71
N LEU A 109 -6.77 17.89 8.36
CA LEU A 109 -7.63 16.70 8.32
C LEU A 109 -8.96 16.95 9.03
N ASP A 110 -8.98 17.67 10.17
CA ASP A 110 -10.19 18.05 10.87
C ASP A 110 -11.12 18.94 10.00
N SER A 111 -10.51 19.82 9.19
CA SER A 111 -11.27 20.63 8.24
C SER A 111 -11.82 19.85 7.04
N LYS A 112 -11.36 18.61 6.82
CA LYS A 112 -11.70 17.75 5.68
C LYS A 112 -11.91 16.29 6.10
N PRO A 113 -12.82 16.01 7.03
CA PRO A 113 -12.92 14.71 7.71
C PRO A 113 -13.28 13.54 6.80
N ASN A 114 -13.91 13.82 5.64
CA ASN A 114 -14.38 12.79 4.70
C ASN A 114 -13.55 12.70 3.42
N ILE A 115 -12.42 13.43 3.32
CA ILE A 115 -11.62 13.46 2.09
C ILE A 115 -10.50 12.42 2.14
N THR A 116 -10.44 11.61 1.10
CA THR A 116 -9.31 10.70 0.84
C THR A 116 -8.25 11.38 -0.02
N PHE A 117 -7.04 11.50 0.50
CA PHE A 117 -5.88 12.05 -0.20
C PHE A 117 -5.06 10.92 -0.81
N ILE A 118 -5.41 10.52 -2.01
CA ILE A 118 -4.73 9.48 -2.78
C ILE A 118 -4.44 10.01 -4.19
N ARG A 119 -3.28 9.68 -4.72
CA ARG A 119 -2.96 10.05 -6.10
C ARG A 119 -3.47 9.00 -7.07
N ILE A 120 -4.37 9.40 -7.96
CA ILE A 120 -4.80 8.64 -9.12
C ILE A 120 -4.19 9.29 -10.37
N ASN A 121 -3.47 8.51 -11.16
CA ASN A 121 -2.86 8.99 -12.40
C ASN A 121 -3.83 8.82 -13.57
N LYS A 122 -4.40 7.62 -13.71
CA LYS A 122 -5.34 7.29 -14.79
C LYS A 122 -6.16 6.03 -14.51
N ARG A 123 -7.26 5.87 -15.22
CA ARG A 123 -7.95 4.60 -15.40
C ARG A 123 -7.15 3.75 -16.39
N ILE A 124 -7.01 2.45 -16.14
CA ILE A 124 -6.29 1.51 -16.99
C ILE A 124 -7.29 0.74 -17.86
N THR A 125 -7.01 0.70 -19.15
CA THR A 125 -7.71 -0.12 -20.14
C THR A 125 -6.82 -1.30 -20.57
N GLU A 126 -7.38 -2.27 -21.28
CA GLU A 126 -6.63 -3.41 -21.80
C GLU A 126 -5.49 -3.00 -22.76
N ASN A 127 -5.66 -1.90 -23.47
CA ASN A 127 -4.70 -1.35 -24.42
C ASN A 127 -3.59 -0.51 -23.76
N ASP A 128 -3.67 -0.31 -22.46
CA ASP A 128 -2.60 0.34 -21.72
C ASP A 128 -1.47 -0.63 -21.41
N ARG A 129 -0.23 -0.15 -21.50
CA ARG A 129 0.95 -0.92 -21.12
C ARG A 129 0.88 -1.41 -19.67
N GLU A 130 0.32 -0.62 -18.79
CA GLU A 130 0.17 -0.91 -17.37
C GLU A 130 -0.80 -2.06 -17.09
N SER A 131 -1.69 -2.39 -18.04
CA SER A 131 -2.57 -3.56 -17.93
C SER A 131 -1.77 -4.87 -17.77
N ALA A 132 -0.58 -4.94 -18.34
CA ALA A 132 0.32 -6.08 -18.19
C ALA A 132 0.67 -6.38 -16.72
N ARG A 133 0.59 -5.41 -15.81
CA ARG A 133 0.91 -5.60 -14.39
C ARG A 133 0.02 -6.65 -13.74
N TYR A 134 -1.25 -6.73 -14.10
CA TYR A 134 -2.22 -7.66 -13.54
C TYR A 134 -2.67 -8.76 -14.52
N ARG A 135 -2.50 -8.55 -15.83
CA ARG A 135 -2.87 -9.55 -16.86
C ARG A 135 -1.82 -10.65 -16.99
N ILE A 136 -0.58 -10.40 -16.61
CA ILE A 136 0.54 -11.35 -16.65
C ILE A 136 0.79 -11.90 -15.25
N SER A 137 0.97 -13.22 -15.13
CA SER A 137 1.52 -13.88 -13.95
C SER A 137 3.05 -13.73 -13.99
N TRP A 138 3.58 -12.76 -13.23
CA TRP A 138 4.99 -12.36 -13.31
C TRP A 138 5.89 -13.30 -12.51
N PRO A 139 6.88 -13.93 -13.14
CA PRO A 139 7.88 -14.69 -12.42
C PRO A 139 8.64 -13.80 -11.42
N LYS A 140 8.78 -14.25 -10.19
CA LYS A 140 9.44 -13.48 -9.10
C LYS A 140 10.86 -13.03 -9.45
N LYS A 141 11.57 -13.79 -10.33
CA LYS A 141 12.91 -13.42 -10.84
C LYS A 141 12.91 -12.13 -11.66
N LEU A 142 11.79 -11.78 -12.29
CA LEU A 142 11.67 -10.55 -13.09
C LEU A 142 11.35 -9.32 -12.24
N MET A 143 11.03 -9.48 -10.95
CA MET A 143 10.69 -8.39 -10.02
C MET A 143 11.97 -7.80 -9.41
N VAL A 144 12.76 -7.08 -10.20
CA VAL A 144 14.05 -6.46 -9.82
C VAL A 144 14.01 -4.97 -10.13
N ARG A 145 14.46 -4.15 -9.19
CA ARG A 145 14.46 -2.68 -9.35
C ARG A 145 15.62 -2.17 -10.23
N ASN A 146 16.73 -2.91 -10.30
CA ASN A 146 17.94 -2.44 -10.97
C ASN A 146 17.69 -2.04 -12.44
N ASP A 147 18.04 -0.80 -12.77
CA ASP A 147 17.76 -0.20 -14.07
C ASP A 147 18.56 -0.81 -15.22
N MET A 148 19.76 -1.33 -14.95
CA MET A 148 20.65 -1.96 -15.95
C MET A 148 20.54 -3.50 -15.99
N HIS A 149 19.58 -4.08 -15.25
CA HIS A 149 19.45 -5.53 -15.18
C HIS A 149 18.72 -6.07 -16.43
N PHE A 150 19.24 -7.16 -17.02
CA PHE A 150 18.65 -7.81 -18.20
C PHE A 150 17.15 -8.12 -18.05
N TYR A 151 16.69 -8.49 -16.86
CA TYR A 151 15.26 -8.73 -16.58
C TYR A 151 14.37 -7.49 -16.75
N ARG A 152 14.90 -6.28 -16.68
CA ARG A 152 14.14 -5.06 -17.02
C ARG A 152 13.75 -5.04 -18.50
N PHE A 153 14.66 -5.42 -19.39
CA PHE A 153 14.38 -5.48 -20.83
C PHE A 153 13.31 -6.53 -21.13
N ILE A 154 13.39 -7.71 -20.48
CA ILE A 154 12.34 -8.73 -20.59
C ILE A 154 10.98 -8.17 -20.13
N ARG A 155 10.92 -7.47 -18.99
CA ARG A 155 9.66 -6.85 -18.53
C ARG A 155 9.11 -5.86 -19.54
N ILE A 156 9.95 -4.97 -20.09
CA ILE A 156 9.53 -3.98 -21.09
C ILE A 156 8.97 -4.67 -22.32
N PHE A 157 9.64 -5.71 -22.79
CA PHE A 157 9.20 -6.50 -23.94
C PHE A 157 7.84 -7.19 -23.68
N LEU A 158 7.68 -7.86 -22.54
CA LEU A 158 6.40 -8.50 -22.16
C LEU A 158 5.27 -7.49 -22.04
N GLN A 159 5.54 -6.31 -21.47
CA GLN A 159 4.56 -5.23 -21.39
C GLN A 159 4.18 -4.68 -22.77
N PHE A 160 5.14 -4.59 -23.68
CA PHE A 160 4.89 -4.18 -25.06
C PHE A 160 4.01 -5.20 -25.80
N LEU A 161 4.33 -6.48 -25.71
CA LEU A 161 3.49 -7.55 -26.27
C LEU A 161 2.07 -7.53 -25.71
N CYS A 162 1.93 -7.36 -24.40
CA CYS A 162 0.61 -7.27 -23.77
C CYS A 162 -0.22 -6.09 -24.32
N LYS A 163 0.42 -4.94 -24.57
CA LYS A 163 -0.23 -3.78 -25.20
C LYS A 163 -0.72 -4.07 -26.62
N THR A 164 -0.03 -4.92 -27.38
CA THR A 164 -0.44 -5.34 -28.74
C THR A 164 -1.46 -6.49 -28.73
N GLY A 165 -1.95 -6.90 -27.55
CA GLY A 165 -2.93 -7.97 -27.40
C GLY A 165 -2.32 -9.37 -27.16
N ILE A 166 -0.98 -9.51 -27.25
CA ILE A 166 -0.30 -10.78 -27.02
C ILE A 166 0.07 -10.89 -25.53
N VAL A 167 -0.65 -11.71 -24.77
CA VAL A 167 -0.40 -11.91 -23.34
C VAL A 167 0.32 -13.24 -23.13
N LEU A 168 1.66 -13.16 -22.98
CA LEU A 168 2.46 -14.32 -22.54
C LEU A 168 2.35 -14.45 -21.01
N PHE A 169 2.35 -15.70 -20.51
CA PHE A 169 2.19 -16.01 -19.08
C PHE A 169 0.91 -15.37 -18.50
N LYS A 170 -0.22 -15.57 -19.19
CA LYS A 170 -1.52 -15.01 -18.77
C LYS A 170 -1.82 -15.33 -17.32
N ASN A 171 -2.27 -14.34 -16.56
CA ASN A 171 -2.84 -14.55 -15.24
C ASN A 171 -4.18 -15.28 -15.40
N ASN A 172 -4.22 -16.55 -14.98
CA ASN A 172 -5.39 -17.41 -15.08
C ASN A 172 -6.30 -17.36 -13.85
N ARG A 173 -5.92 -16.57 -12.82
CA ARG A 173 -6.80 -16.32 -11.67
C ARG A 173 -7.98 -15.47 -12.12
N VAL A 174 -9.14 -15.74 -11.56
CA VAL A 174 -10.41 -15.08 -11.93
C VAL A 174 -10.98 -14.42 -10.69
N TYR A 175 -11.52 -13.24 -10.86
CA TYR A 175 -12.34 -12.54 -9.88
C TYR A 175 -13.71 -12.22 -10.47
N LYS A 176 -14.74 -12.13 -9.61
CA LYS A 176 -16.15 -12.09 -10.05
C LYS A 176 -16.68 -10.70 -10.43
N ASP A 177 -16.00 -9.61 -9.98
CA ASP A 177 -16.51 -8.26 -10.17
C ASP A 177 -16.05 -7.63 -11.48
N SER A 178 -16.92 -6.79 -12.07
CA SER A 178 -16.56 -5.92 -13.20
C SER A 178 -15.93 -4.62 -12.66
N LEU A 179 -14.66 -4.68 -12.28
CA LEU A 179 -13.95 -3.52 -11.75
C LEU A 179 -13.25 -2.73 -12.84
N LEU A 180 -13.24 -1.41 -12.65
CA LEU A 180 -12.40 -0.50 -13.42
C LEU A 180 -11.05 -0.39 -12.71
N PHE A 181 -9.96 -0.74 -13.40
CA PHE A 181 -8.62 -0.65 -12.83
C PHE A 181 -8.10 0.79 -12.88
N TYR A 182 -7.46 1.21 -11.79
CA TYR A 182 -6.86 2.54 -11.67
C TYR A 182 -5.41 2.42 -11.24
N GLU A 183 -4.54 3.27 -11.81
CA GLU A 183 -3.15 3.41 -11.42
C GLU A 183 -2.93 4.73 -10.69
N GLY A 184 -2.05 4.71 -9.68
CA GLY A 184 -1.68 5.89 -8.92
C GLY A 184 -0.39 5.71 -8.13
N ARG A 185 -0.36 6.25 -6.92
CA ARG A 185 0.74 6.09 -5.96
C ARG A 185 0.27 5.30 -4.75
N THR A 186 1.16 4.49 -4.19
CA THR A 186 0.88 3.57 -3.09
C THR A 186 0.36 4.27 -1.84
N TRP A 187 0.96 5.43 -1.52
CA TRP A 187 0.76 6.12 -0.26
C TRP A 187 -0.48 7.01 -0.27
N PHE A 188 -1.21 7.01 0.87
CA PHE A 188 -2.42 7.82 1.01
C PHE A 188 -2.72 8.16 2.47
N ILE A 189 -3.56 9.18 2.67
CA ILE A 189 -4.27 9.46 3.92
C ILE A 189 -5.75 9.39 3.62
N ALA A 190 -6.51 8.71 4.47
CA ALA A 190 -7.95 8.56 4.28
C ALA A 190 -8.70 8.54 5.61
N PRO A 191 -9.99 8.86 5.62
CA PRO A 191 -10.88 8.57 6.74
C PRO A 191 -10.81 7.08 7.10
N ILE A 192 -10.99 6.75 8.37
CA ILE A 192 -10.93 5.36 8.85
C ILE A 192 -11.93 4.45 8.13
N ALA A 193 -13.10 4.98 7.77
CA ALA A 193 -14.13 4.25 7.02
C ALA A 193 -13.61 3.67 5.68
N VAL A 194 -12.63 4.34 5.06
CA VAL A 194 -12.00 3.83 3.81
C VAL A 194 -11.12 2.62 4.12
N MET A 195 -10.35 2.66 5.21
CA MET A 195 -9.55 1.50 5.65
C MET A 195 -10.47 0.31 5.98
N ASP A 196 -11.54 0.57 6.73
CA ASP A 196 -12.51 -0.47 7.09
C ASP A 196 -13.14 -1.09 5.85
N TYR A 197 -13.54 -0.26 4.88
CA TYR A 197 -14.06 -0.73 3.60
C TYR A 197 -13.05 -1.62 2.86
N ILE A 198 -11.77 -1.20 2.77
CA ILE A 198 -10.72 -1.99 2.12
C ILE A 198 -10.57 -3.36 2.79
N VAL A 199 -10.49 -3.39 4.13
CA VAL A 199 -10.34 -4.65 4.88
C VAL A 199 -11.54 -5.56 4.67
N GLU A 200 -12.76 -5.03 4.76
CA GLU A 200 -13.98 -5.80 4.55
C GLU A 200 -14.11 -6.30 3.11
N TYR A 201 -13.81 -5.45 2.13
CA TYR A 201 -13.83 -5.81 0.73
C TYR A 201 -12.91 -7.00 0.47
N VAL A 202 -11.66 -6.92 0.91
CA VAL A 202 -10.67 -7.99 0.73
C VAL A 202 -11.10 -9.28 1.45
N ASN A 203 -11.66 -9.19 2.64
CA ASN A 203 -12.13 -10.36 3.39
C ASN A 203 -13.32 -11.05 2.70
N LYS A 204 -14.22 -10.28 2.08
CA LYS A 204 -15.37 -10.79 1.33
C LYS A 204 -14.99 -11.28 -0.08
N ARG A 205 -13.91 -10.73 -0.63
CA ARG A 205 -13.48 -10.98 -2.02
C ARG A 205 -12.05 -11.52 -2.08
N VAL A 206 -11.92 -12.73 -1.52
CA VAL A 206 -10.64 -13.48 -1.53
C VAL A 206 -10.19 -13.74 -2.97
N ASP A 207 -11.13 -13.98 -3.90
CA ASP A 207 -10.85 -14.14 -5.33
C ASP A 207 -10.14 -12.91 -5.93
N PHE A 208 -10.60 -11.70 -5.60
CA PHE A 208 -9.94 -10.47 -6.03
C PHE A 208 -8.56 -10.30 -5.40
N TYR A 209 -8.42 -10.63 -4.11
CA TYR A 209 -7.13 -10.55 -3.43
C TYR A 209 -6.11 -11.52 -4.05
N ASP A 210 -6.50 -12.77 -4.29
CA ASP A 210 -5.64 -13.79 -4.88
C ASP A 210 -5.27 -13.48 -6.33
N TYR A 211 -6.15 -12.76 -7.06
CA TYR A 211 -5.87 -12.32 -8.43
C TYR A 211 -4.55 -11.53 -8.56
N TRP A 212 -4.14 -10.83 -7.50
CA TRP A 212 -2.94 -9.99 -7.50
C TRP A 212 -1.64 -10.72 -7.11
N GLU A 213 -1.71 -12.00 -6.71
CA GLU A 213 -0.57 -12.72 -6.11
C GLU A 213 0.72 -12.65 -6.92
N ASP A 214 0.64 -12.81 -8.25
CA ASP A 214 1.78 -12.75 -9.14
C ASP A 214 1.83 -11.47 -9.98
N SER A 215 1.12 -10.42 -9.57
CA SER A 215 1.10 -9.15 -10.30
C SER A 215 2.36 -8.32 -10.06
N LEU A 216 2.71 -7.48 -11.04
CA LEU A 216 3.87 -6.58 -10.96
C LEU A 216 3.47 -5.19 -10.47
N ALA A 217 4.11 -4.70 -9.41
CA ALA A 217 3.86 -3.37 -8.83
C ALA A 217 2.36 -3.13 -8.55
N SER A 218 1.73 -4.12 -7.93
CA SER A 218 0.32 -4.12 -7.53
C SER A 218 -0.03 -2.99 -6.56
N ASP A 219 0.91 -2.56 -5.74
CA ASP A 219 0.79 -1.44 -4.81
C ASP A 219 0.39 -0.13 -5.50
N LEU A 220 0.72 0.02 -6.78
CA LEU A 220 0.33 1.20 -7.57
C LEU A 220 -1.11 1.14 -8.11
N MET A 221 -1.81 0.01 -7.93
CA MET A 221 -3.13 -0.22 -8.51
C MET A 221 -4.16 -0.79 -7.53
N PHE A 222 -3.74 -1.60 -6.58
CA PHE A 222 -4.62 -2.38 -5.71
C PHE A 222 -5.57 -1.48 -4.89
N PHE A 223 -5.01 -0.58 -4.08
CA PHE A 223 -5.81 0.33 -3.25
C PHE A 223 -6.59 1.32 -4.09
N GLN A 224 -5.98 1.85 -5.16
CA GLN A 224 -6.62 2.76 -6.10
C GLN A 224 -7.85 2.13 -6.74
N THR A 225 -7.73 0.87 -7.16
CA THR A 225 -8.85 0.13 -7.76
C THR A 225 -9.98 -0.07 -6.76
N ILE A 226 -9.70 -0.49 -5.53
CA ILE A 226 -10.73 -0.69 -4.50
C ILE A 226 -11.43 0.64 -4.18
N ILE A 227 -10.65 1.70 -3.89
CA ILE A 227 -11.20 3.01 -3.48
C ILE A 227 -12.04 3.63 -4.61
N MET A 228 -11.54 3.60 -5.85
CA MET A 228 -12.23 4.21 -7.00
C MET A 228 -13.46 3.46 -7.48
N ASN A 229 -13.66 2.20 -7.07
CA ASN A 229 -14.88 1.43 -7.30
C ASN A 229 -15.78 1.36 -6.05
N SER A 230 -15.40 2.01 -4.96
CA SER A 230 -16.17 2.02 -3.72
C SER A 230 -17.28 3.08 -3.74
N PRO A 231 -18.31 2.94 -2.90
CA PRO A 231 -19.28 4.01 -2.66
C PRO A 231 -18.67 5.23 -1.93
N LEU A 232 -17.45 5.11 -1.41
CA LEU A 232 -16.73 6.18 -0.70
C LEU A 232 -15.87 7.06 -1.64
N ARG A 233 -16.08 6.94 -2.93
CA ARG A 233 -15.35 7.70 -3.97
C ARG A 233 -15.76 9.18 -4.03
N GLU A 234 -16.96 9.53 -3.57
CA GLU A 234 -17.57 10.87 -3.66
C GLU A 234 -16.96 11.84 -2.64
#